data_79a63b468b2e5bef4d7ce476a0afcab6
#
_entry.id   79a63b468b2e5bef4d7ce476a0afcab6
#
_cell.length_a   1.000
_cell.length_b   1.000
_cell.length_c   1.000
_cell.angle_alpha   90.00
_cell.angle_beta   90.00
_cell.angle_gamma   90.00
#
_symmetry.space_group_name_H-M   'P 1'
#
loop_
_entity.id
_entity.type
_entity.pdbx_description
1 polymer ?
#
loop_
_entity_poly.entity_id
_entity_poly.type
_entity_poly.pdbx_seq_one_letter_code
_entity_poly.pdbx_strand_id
1 'polypeptide(L)'
;MDIKSCTRLLAPILLFFSIQVNSTTLTAAQDPWPPFVTEKSSLGNGISIDLLKAAMKTQGYEIDFKILPWSRALDEVSKGRIDLLPATWFTQERTKFLLYSEPYLSNELTFIKRAGDPFEYSGLSSLDGKVVGIVRGYGYGDAFLNATNFKKPEAGDLVSNLKKLLAKRVDLTLEDKLVALSIMEKSGLNQSEFAFTKKALSENPLHVTSGTANANGKTYIDAYNKGLAEIKANGTFDAILSKYGIK
;
A
#
# COMPACT_ATOMS: atom_id res chain seq x y z
N MET A 1 49.91 -69.32 13.26
CA MET A 1 50.31 -67.91 13.59
C MET A 1 49.52 -67.04 12.69
N ASP A 2 48.32 -66.63 13.16
CA ASP A 2 47.31 -65.85 12.35
C ASP A 2 47.40 -64.34 12.60
N ILE A 3 47.75 -63.62 11.56
CA ILE A 3 47.80 -62.16 11.59
C ILE A 3 46.41 -61.66 11.19
N LYS A 4 45.60 -61.19 12.17
CA LYS A 4 44.33 -60.55 11.93
C LYS A 4 44.59 -59.14 11.44
N SER A 5 44.27 -58.89 10.15
CA SER A 5 44.25 -57.59 9.52
C SER A 5 43.04 -56.79 10.04
N CYS A 6 43.29 -55.64 10.70
CA CYS A 6 42.28 -54.72 11.23
C CYS A 6 42.09 -53.57 10.23
N THR A 7 41.10 -53.68 9.35
CA THR A 7 40.75 -52.62 8.40
C THR A 7 39.94 -51.55 9.13
N ARG A 8 40.56 -50.40 9.40
CA ARG A 8 39.86 -49.21 9.93
C ARG A 8 39.09 -48.54 8.81
N LEU A 9 37.77 -48.60 8.86
CA LEU A 9 36.89 -47.77 8.05
C LEU A 9 36.96 -46.30 8.58
N LEU A 10 37.54 -45.41 7.79
CA LEU A 10 37.40 -43.96 7.97
C LEU A 10 36.07 -43.52 7.37
N ALA A 11 35.10 -43.17 8.21
CA ALA A 11 33.87 -42.50 7.77
C ALA A 11 34.17 -41.03 7.46
N PRO A 12 33.74 -40.49 6.30
CA PRO A 12 33.91 -39.06 6.00
C PRO A 12 32.96 -38.26 6.87
N ILE A 13 33.50 -37.34 7.68
CA ILE A 13 32.71 -36.33 8.42
C ILE A 13 32.34 -35.25 7.41
N LEU A 14 31.08 -35.27 6.98
CA LEU A 14 30.48 -34.16 6.21
C LEU A 14 30.22 -32.98 7.16
N LEU A 15 31.10 -31.99 7.12
CA LEU A 15 30.91 -30.71 7.76
C LEU A 15 29.82 -29.93 7.00
N PHE A 16 28.58 -29.92 7.54
CA PHE A 16 27.55 -29.01 7.09
C PHE A 16 27.89 -27.59 7.56
N PHE A 17 28.43 -26.77 6.66
CA PHE A 17 28.53 -25.34 6.87
C PHE A 17 27.12 -24.75 6.80
N SER A 18 26.50 -24.49 7.94
CA SER A 18 25.30 -23.67 8.03
C SER A 18 25.66 -22.22 7.66
N ILE A 19 25.35 -21.80 6.43
CA ILE A 19 25.41 -20.40 6.04
C ILE A 19 24.30 -19.70 6.81
N GLN A 20 24.64 -18.96 7.86
CA GLN A 20 23.73 -17.99 8.49
C GLN A 20 23.55 -16.86 7.50
N VAL A 21 22.41 -16.87 6.80
CA VAL A 21 21.96 -15.73 6.01
C VAL A 21 21.50 -14.68 7.03
N ASN A 22 22.35 -13.69 7.32
CA ASN A 22 21.94 -12.50 8.04
C ASN A 22 20.93 -11.73 7.17
N SER A 23 19.66 -11.82 7.51
CA SER A 23 18.62 -11.03 6.87
C SER A 23 18.77 -9.56 7.30
N THR A 24 18.83 -8.66 6.32
CA THR A 24 18.82 -7.22 6.58
C THR A 24 17.38 -6.77 6.83
N THR A 25 17.13 -6.09 7.94
CA THR A 25 15.80 -5.55 8.25
C THR A 25 15.65 -4.15 7.68
N LEU A 26 14.64 -3.95 6.84
CA LEU A 26 14.24 -2.65 6.31
C LEU A 26 13.03 -2.11 7.06
N THR A 27 12.98 -0.79 7.20
CA THR A 27 11.84 -0.09 7.79
C THR A 27 10.81 0.27 6.74
N ALA A 28 9.51 0.11 7.07
CA ALA A 28 8.42 0.55 6.22
C ALA A 28 7.34 1.25 7.06
N ALA A 29 6.68 2.25 6.48
CA ALA A 29 5.60 2.95 7.15
C ALA A 29 4.45 3.28 6.20
N GLN A 30 3.23 3.32 6.76
CA GLN A 30 1.99 3.67 6.05
C GLN A 30 0.92 4.03 7.07
N ASP A 31 -0.10 4.79 6.67
CA ASP A 31 -1.32 4.99 7.44
C ASP A 31 -2.26 3.76 7.37
N PRO A 32 -3.21 3.63 8.29
CA PRO A 32 -4.23 2.58 8.19
C PRO A 32 -5.08 2.79 6.93
N TRP A 33 -5.04 1.81 6.04
CA TRP A 33 -5.75 1.86 4.76
C TRP A 33 -6.31 0.46 4.40
N PRO A 34 -7.27 -0.05 5.21
CA PRO A 34 -7.79 -1.40 5.08
C PRO A 34 -8.59 -1.60 3.78
N PRO A 35 -8.50 -2.78 3.13
CA PRO A 35 -7.82 -4.00 3.55
C PRO A 35 -6.33 -4.06 3.18
N PHE A 36 -5.80 -3.03 2.51
CA PHE A 36 -4.42 -3.02 2.00
C PHE A 36 -3.39 -2.86 3.12
N VAL A 37 -3.66 -1.97 4.07
CA VAL A 37 -2.79 -1.71 5.24
C VAL A 37 -3.61 -1.72 6.51
N THR A 38 -3.30 -2.63 7.43
CA THR A 38 -3.99 -2.74 8.71
C THR A 38 -3.00 -2.88 9.86
N GLU A 39 -3.45 -2.57 11.06
CA GLU A 39 -2.77 -3.06 12.25
C GLU A 39 -2.72 -4.60 12.22
N LYS A 40 -1.75 -5.17 12.91
CA LYS A 40 -1.60 -6.64 12.96
C LYS A 40 -2.88 -7.31 13.44
N SER A 41 -3.41 -8.22 12.65
CA SER A 41 -4.61 -9.01 12.93
C SER A 41 -4.33 -10.50 12.72
N SER A 42 -5.32 -11.37 12.95
CA SER A 42 -5.23 -12.78 12.62
C SER A 42 -5.01 -13.04 11.13
N LEU A 43 -5.47 -12.12 10.25
CA LEU A 43 -5.23 -12.17 8.82
C LEU A 43 -3.87 -11.58 8.38
N GLY A 44 -3.15 -10.86 9.24
CA GLY A 44 -1.87 -10.21 8.90
C GLY A 44 -1.94 -8.69 9.03
N ASN A 45 -1.05 -8.00 8.31
CA ASN A 45 -0.96 -6.54 8.32
C ASN A 45 -1.66 -5.87 7.12
N GLY A 46 -2.47 -6.62 6.35
CA GLY A 46 -3.11 -6.15 5.12
C GLY A 46 -2.35 -6.58 3.86
N ILE A 47 -3.05 -6.50 2.74
CA ILE A 47 -2.60 -7.04 1.44
C ILE A 47 -1.23 -6.49 1.05
N SER A 48 -1.08 -5.16 1.06
CA SER A 48 0.15 -4.50 0.62
C SER A 48 1.34 -4.85 1.50
N ILE A 49 1.13 -4.96 2.82
CA ILE A 49 2.19 -5.31 3.75
C ILE A 49 2.60 -6.78 3.62
N ASP A 50 1.62 -7.67 3.46
CA ASP A 50 1.89 -9.10 3.32
C ASP A 50 2.59 -9.38 1.97
N LEU A 51 2.19 -8.71 0.88
CA LEU A 51 2.90 -8.78 -0.41
C LEU A 51 4.32 -8.22 -0.32
N LEU A 52 4.51 -7.05 0.32
CA LEU A 52 5.84 -6.48 0.53
C LEU A 52 6.74 -7.44 1.30
N LYS A 53 6.27 -7.96 2.44
CA LYS A 53 7.03 -8.93 3.25
C LYS A 53 7.39 -10.19 2.47
N ALA A 54 6.43 -10.76 1.75
CA ALA A 54 6.66 -11.96 0.95
C ALA A 54 7.70 -11.73 -0.16
N ALA A 55 7.57 -10.64 -0.93
CA ALA A 55 8.50 -10.30 -2.00
C ALA A 55 9.90 -10.02 -1.47
N MET A 56 10.03 -9.20 -0.42
CA MET A 56 11.34 -8.83 0.14
C MET A 56 12.05 -10.02 0.80
N LYS A 57 11.28 -10.93 1.40
CA LYS A 57 11.83 -12.15 2.00
C LYS A 57 12.54 -13.05 0.98
N THR A 58 12.04 -13.16 -0.26
CA THR A 58 12.71 -13.93 -1.32
C THR A 58 14.07 -13.34 -1.70
N GLN A 59 14.29 -12.06 -1.39
CA GLN A 59 15.52 -11.32 -1.66
C GLN A 59 16.42 -11.16 -0.41
N GLY A 60 16.11 -11.86 0.69
CA GLY A 60 16.93 -11.84 1.91
C GLY A 60 16.67 -10.65 2.84
N TYR A 61 15.56 -9.94 2.67
CA TYR A 61 15.17 -8.82 3.53
C TYR A 61 13.99 -9.17 4.43
N GLU A 62 14.01 -8.64 5.66
CA GLU A 62 12.85 -8.60 6.57
C GLU A 62 12.29 -7.18 6.63
N ILE A 63 10.99 -7.03 6.96
CA ILE A 63 10.32 -5.74 7.04
C ILE A 63 9.83 -5.46 8.45
N ASP A 64 10.39 -4.40 9.08
CA ASP A 64 9.85 -3.75 10.28
C ASP A 64 8.83 -2.68 9.86
N PHE A 65 7.54 -3.00 9.98
CA PHE A 65 6.44 -2.16 9.55
C PHE A 65 5.84 -1.35 10.70
N LYS A 66 5.64 -0.04 10.48
CA LYS A 66 5.06 0.91 11.44
C LYS A 66 3.84 1.63 10.87
N ILE A 67 2.82 1.80 11.69
CA ILE A 67 1.70 2.68 11.37
C ILE A 67 2.08 4.13 11.71
N LEU A 68 2.00 5.00 10.71
CA LEU A 68 2.18 6.46 10.83
C LEU A 68 1.09 7.17 10.01
N PRO A 69 0.68 8.40 10.36
CA PRO A 69 -0.16 9.20 9.49
C PRO A 69 0.50 9.37 8.11
N TRP A 70 -0.29 9.32 7.02
CA TRP A 70 0.22 9.33 5.64
C TRP A 70 1.26 10.42 5.37
N SER A 71 0.92 11.69 5.69
CA SER A 71 1.83 12.81 5.43
C SER A 71 3.18 12.67 6.16
N ARG A 72 3.18 12.05 7.36
CA ARG A 72 4.41 11.76 8.10
C ARG A 72 5.19 10.61 7.48
N ALA A 73 4.52 9.52 7.11
CA ALA A 73 5.18 8.39 6.44
C ALA A 73 5.86 8.84 5.13
N LEU A 74 5.13 9.64 4.32
CA LEU A 74 5.65 10.22 3.08
C LEU A 74 6.89 11.11 3.34
N ASP A 75 6.84 11.99 4.34
CA ASP A 75 7.98 12.86 4.71
C ASP A 75 9.20 12.05 5.17
N GLU A 76 8.99 11.06 6.04
CA GLU A 76 10.07 10.22 6.57
C GLU A 76 10.76 9.41 5.45
N VAL A 77 9.97 8.84 4.51
CA VAL A 77 10.52 8.09 3.39
C VAL A 77 11.19 9.01 2.38
N SER A 78 10.59 10.15 2.04
CA SER A 78 11.19 11.11 1.09
C SER A 78 12.56 11.61 1.54
N LYS A 79 12.80 11.67 2.85
CA LYS A 79 14.06 12.07 3.49
C LYS A 79 15.02 10.89 3.77
N GLY A 80 14.63 9.66 3.39
CA GLY A 80 15.44 8.46 3.59
C GLY A 80 15.57 8.01 5.05
N ARG A 81 14.70 8.48 5.98
CA ARG A 81 14.70 8.05 7.39
C ARG A 81 13.92 6.77 7.62
N ILE A 82 12.98 6.46 6.74
CA ILE A 82 12.30 5.17 6.59
C ILE A 82 12.54 4.69 5.16
N ASP A 83 12.72 3.38 4.98
CA ASP A 83 13.18 2.84 3.70
C ASP A 83 12.07 2.77 2.65
N LEU A 84 10.85 2.36 3.04
CA LEU A 84 9.79 2.03 2.09
C LEU A 84 8.41 2.56 2.50
N LEU A 85 7.62 2.98 1.48
CA LEU A 85 6.15 3.09 1.55
C LEU A 85 5.53 1.91 0.81
N PRO A 86 4.71 1.08 1.48
CA PRO A 86 4.14 -0.13 0.88
C PRO A 86 3.09 0.08 -0.21
N ALA A 87 2.30 1.16 -0.11
CA ALA A 87 1.16 1.42 -0.98
C ALA A 87 1.10 2.89 -1.39
N THR A 88 1.63 3.20 -2.57
CA THR A 88 1.75 4.57 -3.06
C THR A 88 1.15 4.68 -4.46
N TRP A 89 0.20 5.60 -4.64
CA TRP A 89 -0.25 5.99 -5.97
C TRP A 89 0.77 6.87 -6.66
N PHE A 90 0.91 6.70 -7.96
CA PHE A 90 1.81 7.49 -8.77
C PHE A 90 1.31 8.94 -8.90
N THR A 91 2.21 9.92 -8.77
CA THR A 91 2.02 11.28 -9.27
C THR A 91 3.33 11.79 -9.88
N GLN A 92 3.24 12.62 -10.92
CA GLN A 92 4.42 13.21 -11.56
C GLN A 92 5.25 14.05 -10.56
N GLU A 93 4.60 14.74 -9.63
CA GLU A 93 5.29 15.52 -8.61
C GLU A 93 6.15 14.65 -7.69
N ARG A 94 5.64 13.48 -7.29
CA ARG A 94 6.36 12.58 -6.39
C ARG A 94 7.59 11.94 -7.02
N THR A 95 7.70 11.87 -8.34
CA THR A 95 8.92 11.35 -9.02
C THR A 95 10.15 12.19 -8.73
N LYS A 96 10.00 13.44 -8.25
CA LYS A 96 11.10 14.30 -7.83
C LYS A 96 11.81 13.81 -6.56
N PHE A 97 11.11 13.03 -5.73
CA PHE A 97 11.62 12.58 -4.44
C PHE A 97 11.32 11.12 -4.08
N LEU A 98 10.59 10.38 -4.93
CA LEU A 98 10.32 8.94 -4.78
C LEU A 98 10.77 8.15 -6.00
N LEU A 99 11.32 6.97 -5.74
CA LEU A 99 11.53 5.88 -6.67
C LEU A 99 10.35 4.92 -6.58
N TYR A 100 9.84 4.47 -7.70
CA TYR A 100 8.66 3.61 -7.80
C TYR A 100 9.03 2.19 -8.25
N SER A 101 8.39 1.19 -7.64
CA SER A 101 8.42 -0.20 -8.11
C SER A 101 7.55 -0.38 -9.36
N GLU A 102 7.62 -1.56 -9.97
CA GLU A 102 6.52 -2.05 -10.82
C GLU A 102 5.22 -2.08 -10.02
N PRO A 103 4.05 -1.82 -10.64
CA PRO A 103 2.77 -1.87 -9.95
C PRO A 103 2.42 -3.31 -9.59
N TYR A 104 1.81 -3.48 -8.40
CA TYR A 104 1.41 -4.82 -7.95
C TYR A 104 -0.11 -5.03 -7.93
N LEU A 105 -0.91 -3.98 -7.75
CA LEU A 105 -2.37 -3.93 -7.82
C LEU A 105 -2.83 -2.59 -8.38
N SER A 106 -4.13 -2.40 -8.51
CA SER A 106 -4.75 -1.14 -8.90
C SER A 106 -5.98 -0.84 -8.04
N ASN A 107 -6.25 0.44 -7.80
CA ASN A 107 -7.42 0.94 -7.10
C ASN A 107 -8.28 1.79 -8.01
N GLU A 108 -9.59 1.63 -7.89
CA GLU A 108 -10.56 2.48 -8.56
C GLU A 108 -11.01 3.61 -7.62
N LEU A 109 -10.58 4.84 -7.89
CA LEU A 109 -10.85 6.00 -7.07
C LEU A 109 -12.22 6.59 -7.38
N THR A 110 -13.20 6.32 -6.52
CA THR A 110 -14.63 6.64 -6.75
C THR A 110 -15.10 7.74 -5.81
N PHE A 111 -15.97 8.63 -6.29
CA PHE A 111 -16.59 9.65 -5.43
C PHE A 111 -17.62 9.01 -4.51
N ILE A 112 -17.62 9.47 -3.26
CA ILE A 112 -18.55 9.10 -2.21
C ILE A 112 -19.47 10.29 -1.96
N LYS A 113 -20.77 10.05 -1.99
CA LYS A 113 -21.85 11.01 -1.78
C LYS A 113 -22.78 10.53 -0.67
N ARG A 114 -23.65 11.40 -0.17
CA ARG A 114 -24.72 10.98 0.75
C ARG A 114 -25.71 10.09 0.00
N ALA A 115 -26.29 9.13 0.71
CA ALA A 115 -27.39 8.33 0.16
C ALA A 115 -28.54 9.26 -0.31
N GLY A 116 -29.13 8.94 -1.46
CA GLY A 116 -30.18 9.75 -2.08
C GLY A 116 -29.72 11.00 -2.83
N ASP A 117 -28.42 11.36 -2.78
CA ASP A 117 -27.87 12.44 -3.61
C ASP A 117 -27.86 12.00 -5.08
N PRO A 118 -28.50 12.74 -6.02
CA PRO A 118 -28.55 12.38 -7.43
C PRO A 118 -27.26 12.61 -8.20
N PHE A 119 -26.22 13.18 -7.57
CA PHE A 119 -24.97 13.51 -8.25
C PHE A 119 -24.33 12.27 -8.88
N GLU A 120 -23.87 12.40 -10.12
CA GLU A 120 -22.99 11.44 -10.81
C GLU A 120 -21.81 12.14 -11.43
N TYR A 121 -20.64 11.57 -11.27
CA TYR A 121 -19.41 12.10 -11.87
C TYR A 121 -19.37 11.79 -13.36
N SER A 122 -19.15 12.81 -14.19
CA SER A 122 -19.03 12.66 -15.64
C SER A 122 -17.76 13.30 -16.24
N GLY A 123 -16.90 13.84 -15.38
CA GLY A 123 -15.67 14.55 -15.71
C GLY A 123 -15.48 15.73 -14.75
N LEU A 124 -14.32 16.40 -14.79
CA LEU A 124 -13.98 17.46 -13.85
C LEU A 124 -14.97 18.65 -13.89
N SER A 125 -15.60 18.93 -15.03
CA SER A 125 -16.64 19.97 -15.14
C SER A 125 -17.90 19.64 -14.34
N SER A 126 -18.22 18.36 -14.08
CA SER A 126 -19.34 17.99 -13.22
C SER A 126 -19.15 18.37 -11.75
N LEU A 127 -17.93 18.75 -11.37
CA LEU A 127 -17.57 19.19 -10.02
C LEU A 127 -17.70 20.70 -9.84
N ASP A 128 -18.12 21.46 -10.86
CA ASP A 128 -18.20 22.92 -10.81
C ASP A 128 -18.98 23.40 -9.58
N GLY A 129 -18.37 24.30 -8.81
CA GLY A 129 -18.92 24.86 -7.59
C GLY A 129 -19.04 23.94 -6.39
N LYS A 130 -18.69 22.66 -6.51
CA LYS A 130 -18.76 21.67 -5.42
C LYS A 130 -17.63 21.84 -4.42
N VAL A 131 -17.86 21.27 -3.24
CA VAL A 131 -16.85 21.14 -2.19
C VAL A 131 -16.51 19.66 -2.03
N VAL A 132 -15.32 19.26 -2.46
CA VAL A 132 -14.85 17.87 -2.44
C VAL A 132 -13.82 17.69 -1.33
N GLY A 133 -14.16 16.98 -0.26
CA GLY A 133 -13.21 16.67 0.83
C GLY A 133 -12.12 15.70 0.37
N ILE A 134 -10.86 16.06 0.57
CA ILE A 134 -9.71 15.22 0.21
C ILE A 134 -8.85 14.88 1.44
N VAL A 135 -8.11 13.79 1.38
CA VAL A 135 -7.10 13.47 2.39
C VAL A 135 -5.79 14.17 2.02
N ARG A 136 -5.20 14.85 2.99
CA ARG A 136 -3.98 15.62 2.79
C ARG A 136 -2.84 14.78 2.23
N GLY A 137 -2.25 15.25 1.14
CA GLY A 137 -1.10 14.63 0.51
C GLY A 137 -1.41 13.33 -0.25
N TYR A 138 -2.68 12.95 -0.44
CA TYR A 138 -3.04 11.83 -1.31
C TYR A 138 -2.83 12.19 -2.79
N GLY A 139 -2.56 11.17 -3.61
CA GLY A 139 -2.27 11.32 -5.05
C GLY A 139 -3.51 11.16 -5.91
N TYR A 140 -4.36 12.18 -5.94
CA TYR A 140 -5.61 12.17 -6.73
C TYR A 140 -5.43 12.44 -8.23
N GLY A 141 -4.18 12.52 -8.71
CA GLY A 141 -3.83 12.86 -10.09
C GLY A 141 -3.78 14.37 -10.34
N ASP A 142 -2.84 14.79 -11.19
CA ASP A 142 -2.51 16.21 -11.39
C ASP A 142 -3.70 17.01 -11.95
N ALA A 143 -4.48 16.42 -12.86
CA ALA A 143 -5.65 17.08 -13.42
C ALA A 143 -6.70 17.43 -12.36
N PHE A 144 -6.97 16.52 -11.41
CA PHE A 144 -7.89 16.78 -10.30
C PHE A 144 -7.31 17.77 -9.30
N LEU A 145 -6.04 17.59 -8.91
CA LEU A 145 -5.40 18.46 -7.90
C LEU A 145 -5.25 19.89 -8.38
N ASN A 146 -4.96 20.11 -9.67
CA ASN A 146 -4.76 21.44 -10.27
C ASN A 146 -6.07 22.10 -10.73
N ALA A 147 -7.20 21.39 -10.78
CA ALA A 147 -8.50 21.96 -11.14
C ALA A 147 -8.91 23.06 -10.14
N THR A 148 -9.44 24.18 -10.63
CA THR A 148 -9.84 25.35 -9.82
C THR A 148 -11.34 25.60 -9.77
N ASN A 149 -12.12 24.85 -10.55
CA ASN A 149 -13.57 25.00 -10.68
C ASN A 149 -14.36 24.43 -9.48
N PHE A 150 -13.71 23.82 -8.49
CA PHE A 150 -14.30 23.31 -7.26
C PHE A 150 -13.33 23.45 -6.08
N LYS A 151 -13.87 23.38 -4.84
CA LYS A 151 -13.06 23.49 -3.61
C LYS A 151 -12.61 22.12 -3.14
N LYS A 152 -11.39 22.02 -2.62
CA LYS A 152 -10.77 20.78 -2.11
C LYS A 152 -10.28 20.96 -0.66
N PRO A 153 -11.18 21.10 0.35
CA PRO A 153 -10.73 21.16 1.75
C PRO A 153 -10.11 19.85 2.18
N GLU A 154 -8.94 19.93 2.80
CA GLU A 154 -8.20 18.80 3.27
C GLU A 154 -8.65 18.30 4.65
N ALA A 155 -8.49 17.00 4.89
CA ALA A 155 -8.56 16.37 6.20
C ALA A 155 -7.33 15.47 6.42
N GLY A 156 -7.11 15.06 7.67
CA GLY A 156 -6.03 14.15 8.01
C GLY A 156 -6.28 12.69 7.58
N ASP A 157 -7.57 12.32 7.44
CA ASP A 157 -8.03 10.97 7.14
C ASP A 157 -9.41 10.96 6.45
N LEU A 158 -9.80 9.78 5.92
CA LEU A 158 -11.09 9.60 5.26
C LEU A 158 -12.26 9.68 6.25
N VAL A 159 -12.12 9.20 7.50
CA VAL A 159 -13.20 9.25 8.51
C VAL A 159 -13.65 10.69 8.75
N SER A 160 -12.69 11.60 8.85
CA SER A 160 -12.96 13.03 8.99
C SER A 160 -13.76 13.60 7.80
N ASN A 161 -13.43 13.17 6.57
CA ASN A 161 -14.15 13.60 5.37
C ASN A 161 -15.55 12.98 5.29
N LEU A 162 -15.74 11.70 5.65
CA LEU A 162 -17.04 11.04 5.74
C LEU A 162 -17.96 11.75 6.76
N LYS A 163 -17.44 12.13 7.92
CA LYS A 163 -18.19 12.92 8.91
C LYS A 163 -18.56 14.32 8.40
N LYS A 164 -17.64 14.99 7.68
CA LYS A 164 -17.94 16.29 7.03
C LYS A 164 -19.04 16.13 5.95
N LEU A 165 -19.01 15.02 5.20
CA LEU A 165 -20.01 14.70 4.18
C LEU A 165 -21.41 14.54 4.78
N LEU A 166 -21.55 13.75 5.86
CA LEU A 166 -22.83 13.62 6.60
C LEU A 166 -23.30 14.96 7.20
N ALA A 167 -22.36 15.74 7.73
CA ALA A 167 -22.65 17.08 8.26
C ALA A 167 -22.89 18.16 7.19
N LYS A 168 -22.94 17.79 5.89
CA LYS A 168 -23.12 18.71 4.74
C LYS A 168 -22.08 19.81 4.64
N ARG A 169 -20.88 19.61 5.23
CA ARG A 169 -19.75 20.56 5.15
C ARG A 169 -18.93 20.38 3.87
N VAL A 170 -19.05 19.20 3.25
CA VAL A 170 -18.57 18.90 1.90
C VAL A 170 -19.70 18.22 1.12
N ASP A 171 -19.68 18.34 -0.20
CA ASP A 171 -20.66 17.72 -1.08
C ASP A 171 -20.29 16.28 -1.39
N LEU A 172 -19.00 16.03 -1.57
CA LEU A 172 -18.39 14.76 -1.95
C LEU A 172 -17.10 14.52 -1.15
N THR A 173 -16.70 13.27 -1.06
CA THR A 173 -15.31 12.87 -0.85
C THR A 173 -14.98 11.73 -1.82
N LEU A 174 -13.76 11.17 -1.81
CA LEU A 174 -13.40 10.10 -2.74
C LEU A 174 -12.36 9.18 -2.14
N GLU A 175 -12.48 7.89 -2.48
CA GLU A 175 -11.59 6.82 -2.04
C GLU A 175 -11.79 5.57 -2.92
N ASP A 176 -10.91 4.60 -2.82
CA ASP A 176 -11.18 3.22 -3.26
C ASP A 176 -12.39 2.65 -2.51
N LYS A 177 -13.28 1.98 -3.23
CA LYS A 177 -14.54 1.51 -2.66
C LYS A 177 -14.34 0.47 -1.55
N LEU A 178 -13.38 -0.45 -1.71
CA LEU A 178 -13.09 -1.47 -0.69
C LEU A 178 -12.55 -0.81 0.58
N VAL A 179 -11.65 0.15 0.41
CA VAL A 179 -11.09 0.94 1.51
C VAL A 179 -12.19 1.72 2.22
N ALA A 180 -13.03 2.44 1.47
CA ALA A 180 -14.10 3.24 2.04
C ALA A 180 -15.07 2.39 2.87
N LEU A 181 -15.54 1.26 2.35
CA LEU A 181 -16.42 0.35 3.06
C LEU A 181 -15.78 -0.23 4.32
N SER A 182 -14.52 -0.64 4.24
CA SER A 182 -13.78 -1.17 5.39
C SER A 182 -13.54 -0.10 6.47
N ILE A 183 -13.26 1.14 6.06
CA ILE A 183 -13.11 2.27 6.99
C ILE A 183 -14.43 2.63 7.65
N MET A 184 -15.53 2.68 6.91
CA MET A 184 -16.88 2.92 7.45
C MET A 184 -17.22 1.88 8.52
N GLU A 185 -17.02 0.59 8.22
CA GLU A 185 -17.27 -0.51 9.15
C GLU A 185 -16.46 -0.35 10.45
N LYS A 186 -15.13 -0.20 10.33
CA LYS A 186 -14.22 -0.06 11.48
C LYS A 186 -14.49 1.18 12.33
N SER A 187 -15.03 2.24 11.71
CA SER A 187 -15.33 3.50 12.38
C SER A 187 -16.76 3.58 12.92
N GLY A 188 -17.56 2.50 12.76
CA GLY A 188 -18.96 2.47 13.19
C GLY A 188 -19.86 3.42 12.41
N LEU A 189 -19.47 3.81 11.19
CA LEU A 189 -20.29 4.63 10.31
C LEU A 189 -21.28 3.73 9.56
N ASN A 190 -22.56 4.16 9.52
CA ASN A 190 -23.58 3.41 8.81
C ASN A 190 -23.40 3.53 7.29
N GLN A 191 -22.97 2.45 6.65
CA GLN A 191 -22.72 2.43 5.20
C GLN A 191 -23.95 2.83 4.35
N SER A 192 -25.18 2.61 4.85
CA SER A 192 -26.40 2.96 4.13
C SER A 192 -26.64 4.47 3.99
N GLU A 193 -25.87 5.30 4.74
CA GLU A 193 -25.93 6.76 4.61
C GLU A 193 -25.07 7.30 3.46
N PHE A 194 -24.32 6.42 2.79
CA PHE A 194 -23.41 6.76 1.70
C PHE A 194 -23.78 6.04 0.40
N ALA A 195 -23.40 6.63 -0.70
CA ALA A 195 -23.47 6.02 -2.03
C ALA A 195 -22.21 6.38 -2.82
N PHE A 196 -21.86 5.55 -3.79
CA PHE A 196 -20.73 5.77 -4.70
C PHE A 196 -21.24 6.20 -6.07
N THR A 197 -20.49 7.05 -6.77
CA THR A 197 -20.78 7.35 -8.17
C THR A 197 -20.48 6.14 -9.05
N LYS A 198 -21.20 6.02 -10.18
CA LYS A 198 -20.99 4.92 -11.12
C LYS A 198 -19.64 5.00 -11.84
N LYS A 199 -19.23 6.22 -12.17
CA LYS A 199 -17.95 6.47 -12.83
C LYS A 199 -16.91 6.91 -11.79
N ALA A 200 -15.74 6.29 -11.85
CA ALA A 200 -14.57 6.66 -11.04
C ALA A 200 -13.90 7.94 -11.57
N LEU A 201 -13.15 8.60 -10.72
CA LEU A 201 -12.20 9.63 -11.11
C LEU A 201 -11.07 9.03 -11.95
N SER A 202 -10.48 7.95 -11.47
CA SER A 202 -9.32 7.30 -12.06
C SER A 202 -9.15 5.87 -11.56
N GLU A 203 -8.39 5.09 -12.28
CA GLU A 203 -7.78 3.84 -11.84
C GLU A 203 -6.31 4.12 -11.51
N ASN A 204 -5.89 3.83 -10.30
CA ASN A 204 -4.59 4.17 -9.78
C ASN A 204 -3.78 2.92 -9.45
N PRO A 205 -2.70 2.63 -10.21
CA PRO A 205 -1.77 1.57 -9.86
C PRO A 205 -1.13 1.80 -8.50
N LEU A 206 -0.97 0.70 -7.73
CA LEU A 206 -0.29 0.68 -6.45
C LEU A 206 1.16 0.25 -6.61
N HIS A 207 2.05 1.02 -6.00
CA HIS A 207 3.49 0.79 -6.03
C HIS A 207 4.06 0.74 -4.61
N VAL A 208 5.14 -0.02 -4.43
CA VAL A 208 6.08 0.21 -3.34
C VAL A 208 7.01 1.33 -3.76
N THR A 209 7.32 2.24 -2.84
CA THR A 209 8.24 3.36 -3.14
C THR A 209 9.31 3.52 -2.08
N SER A 210 10.44 4.11 -2.47
CA SER A 210 11.54 4.52 -1.60
C SER A 210 11.93 5.96 -1.91
N GLY A 211 12.49 6.67 -0.94
CA GLY A 211 12.96 8.03 -1.16
C GLY A 211 14.19 8.08 -2.06
N THR A 212 14.28 9.09 -2.95
CA THR A 212 15.51 9.34 -3.72
C THR A 212 16.69 9.76 -2.83
N ALA A 213 16.41 10.24 -1.62
CA ALA A 213 17.42 10.57 -0.60
C ALA A 213 17.97 9.32 0.13
N ASN A 214 17.33 8.15 0.00
CA ASN A 214 17.86 6.90 0.55
C ASN A 214 18.93 6.34 -0.39
N ALA A 215 20.18 6.26 0.06
CA ALA A 215 21.30 5.78 -0.74
C ALA A 215 21.10 4.36 -1.31
N ASN A 216 20.32 3.52 -0.63
CA ASN A 216 19.97 2.16 -1.05
C ASN A 216 18.59 2.07 -1.70
N GLY A 217 17.86 3.18 -1.87
CA GLY A 217 16.47 3.18 -2.32
C GLY A 217 16.26 2.44 -3.64
N LYS A 218 17.14 2.66 -4.62
CA LYS A 218 17.10 1.93 -5.90
C LYS A 218 17.30 0.42 -5.71
N THR A 219 18.26 0.02 -4.89
CA THR A 219 18.53 -1.39 -4.58
C THR A 219 17.30 -2.08 -3.97
N TYR A 220 16.59 -1.38 -3.06
CA TYR A 220 15.38 -1.92 -2.42
C TYR A 220 14.21 -2.04 -3.41
N ILE A 221 14.05 -1.06 -4.29
CA ILE A 221 13.02 -1.12 -5.35
C ILE A 221 13.31 -2.25 -6.35
N ASP A 222 14.58 -2.40 -6.79
CA ASP A 222 14.98 -3.48 -7.69
C ASP A 222 14.77 -4.87 -7.02
N ALA A 223 15.12 -5.00 -5.73
CA ALA A 223 14.89 -6.21 -4.95
C ALA A 223 13.38 -6.52 -4.84
N TYR A 224 12.55 -5.50 -4.54
CA TYR A 224 11.11 -5.69 -4.50
C TYR A 224 10.55 -6.17 -5.85
N ASN A 225 10.94 -5.54 -6.97
CA ASN A 225 10.47 -5.94 -8.31
C ASN A 225 10.81 -7.39 -8.63
N LYS A 226 12.04 -7.81 -8.31
CA LYS A 226 12.49 -9.20 -8.48
C LYS A 226 11.68 -10.14 -7.58
N GLY A 227 11.51 -9.82 -6.30
CA GLY A 227 10.73 -10.62 -5.36
C GLY A 227 9.25 -10.66 -5.75
N LEU A 228 8.67 -9.56 -6.25
CA LEU A 228 7.30 -9.52 -6.77
C LEU A 228 7.12 -10.50 -7.93
N ALA A 229 8.06 -10.54 -8.87
CA ALA A 229 8.04 -11.50 -9.98
C ALA A 229 8.10 -12.95 -9.47
N GLU A 230 8.95 -13.24 -8.49
CA GLU A 230 9.09 -14.57 -7.88
C GLU A 230 7.81 -15.02 -7.17
N ILE A 231 7.19 -14.15 -6.33
CA ILE A 231 5.94 -14.52 -5.64
C ILE A 231 4.75 -14.65 -6.58
N LYS A 232 4.73 -13.93 -7.71
CA LYS A 232 3.73 -14.12 -8.77
C LYS A 232 3.94 -15.47 -9.46
N ALA A 233 5.17 -15.84 -9.79
CA ALA A 233 5.48 -17.08 -10.49
C ALA A 233 5.21 -18.34 -9.64
N ASN A 234 5.40 -18.28 -8.31
CA ASN A 234 5.22 -19.42 -7.42
C ASN A 234 3.84 -19.51 -6.74
N GLY A 235 2.89 -18.63 -7.10
CA GLY A 235 1.52 -18.61 -6.58
C GLY A 235 1.36 -17.98 -5.19
N THR A 236 2.42 -17.51 -4.54
CA THR A 236 2.34 -16.84 -3.23
C THR A 236 1.52 -15.54 -3.32
N PHE A 237 1.63 -14.81 -4.42
CA PHE A 237 0.85 -13.60 -4.68
C PHE A 237 -0.65 -13.89 -4.63
N ASP A 238 -1.12 -14.87 -5.40
CA ASP A 238 -2.54 -15.26 -5.47
C ASP A 238 -3.04 -15.82 -4.14
N ALA A 239 -2.20 -16.58 -3.43
CA ALA A 239 -2.53 -17.07 -2.09
C ALA A 239 -2.75 -15.93 -1.09
N ILE A 240 -1.93 -14.86 -1.16
CA ILE A 240 -2.13 -13.67 -0.32
C ILE A 240 -3.42 -12.95 -0.70
N LEU A 241 -3.71 -12.72 -1.99
CA LEU A 241 -4.97 -12.09 -2.41
C LEU A 241 -6.18 -12.89 -1.94
N SER A 242 -6.18 -14.21 -2.15
CA SER A 242 -7.26 -15.12 -1.74
C SER A 242 -7.51 -15.09 -0.23
N LYS A 243 -6.46 -14.98 0.59
CA LYS A 243 -6.53 -14.82 2.05
C LYS A 243 -7.37 -13.61 2.47
N TYR A 244 -7.35 -12.54 1.66
CA TYR A 244 -8.12 -11.31 1.89
C TYR A 244 -9.43 -11.26 1.08
N GLY A 245 -9.83 -12.36 0.40
CA GLY A 245 -11.06 -12.45 -0.37
C GLY A 245 -11.03 -11.71 -1.70
N ILE A 246 -9.85 -11.36 -2.19
CA ILE A 246 -9.64 -10.74 -3.51
C ILE A 246 -9.27 -11.85 -4.51
N LYS A 247 -10.00 -11.87 -5.64
CA LYS A 247 -9.79 -12.84 -6.73
C LYS A 247 -9.10 -12.19 -7.90
#